data_cab9f8613aec21dfdc97271ba6bb76b6
#
_entry.id   cab9f8613aec21dfdc97271ba6bb76b6
#
_cell.length_a   1.000
_cell.length_b   1.000
_cell.length_c   1.000
_cell.angle_alpha   90.00
_cell.angle_beta   90.00
_cell.angle_gamma   90.00
#
_symmetry.space_group_name_H-M   'P 1'
#
loop_
_entity.id
_entity.type
_entity.pdbx_description
1 polymer ?
#
loop_
_entity_poly.entity_id
_entity_poly.type
_entity_poly.pdbx_seq_one_letter_code
_entity_poly.pdbx_strand_id
1 'polypeptide(L)'
;HRDLHSFPTRRSSDLVDYRIGVDVMTTETTCLSSIWKTDEKVQDFYEIHRRPEEYRELNPGAVAYYDGVVCVDLSAVRPMIAMPFHPSNAYTIDELNANLDDILADVEKRAAVSLGNKVPFTLRDKVRDGKMYVDQGVIAGCAGGGFENLCDVADMLDGQSIGDGRFSLSVYPASQPVYMELIRNGSIAKIMETGATVRTAFCGPCFGAGDVPANNAFSIRHSTRNFPNREGSKVNNGQIASVALMDARSIAATALNKGRLTAATDIDVNFTKPKYYFDSHIYEKRVYNGVGKADPSVEIQFGPNIKDWPSMVPLTDNILLKVVSEIHDPVTTTDELIPSGETSSFRS
;
A
#
# COMPACT_ATOMS: atom_id res chain seq x y z
N HIS A 1 -27.32 -0.50 -26.84
CA HIS A 1 -25.99 -0.95 -26.48
C HIS A 1 -25.04 0.25 -26.62
N ARG A 2 -24.82 0.99 -25.55
CA ARG A 2 -23.71 1.95 -25.47
C ARG A 2 -22.51 1.15 -24.97
N ASP A 3 -21.49 1.09 -25.81
CA ASP A 3 -20.21 0.52 -25.43
C ASP A 3 -19.69 1.22 -24.19
N LEU A 4 -19.65 0.52 -23.07
CA LEU A 4 -19.00 0.95 -21.82
C LEU A 4 -17.46 1.02 -21.95
N HIS A 5 -16.94 1.02 -23.19
CA HIS A 5 -15.54 0.81 -23.51
C HIS A 5 -14.78 2.04 -24.00
N SER A 6 -15.37 3.22 -24.01
CA SER A 6 -14.63 4.38 -24.47
C SER A 6 -14.75 5.55 -23.52
N PHE A 7 -13.92 5.56 -22.47
CA PHE A 7 -13.55 6.81 -21.86
C PHE A 7 -12.23 7.28 -22.45
N PRO A 8 -12.22 8.35 -23.26
CA PRO A 8 -11.01 8.86 -23.88
C PRO A 8 -10.27 9.79 -22.92
N THR A 9 -9.99 9.35 -21.74
CA THR A 9 -9.06 10.06 -20.87
C THR A 9 -7.96 9.09 -20.48
N ARG A 10 -6.79 9.28 -21.07
CA ARG A 10 -5.52 8.67 -20.70
C ARG A 10 -5.17 9.04 -19.26
N ARG A 11 -5.96 8.59 -18.30
CA ARG A 11 -5.70 8.73 -16.87
C ARG A 11 -5.03 7.45 -16.39
N SER A 12 -4.26 7.56 -15.33
CA SER A 12 -3.57 6.45 -14.66
C SER A 12 -4.48 5.26 -14.31
N SER A 13 -5.80 5.46 -14.23
CA SER A 13 -6.80 4.41 -14.00
C SER A 13 -6.89 3.33 -15.08
N ASP A 14 -6.35 3.57 -16.28
CA ASP A 14 -6.38 2.61 -17.36
C ASP A 14 -5.23 1.59 -17.30
N LEU A 15 -4.27 1.79 -16.40
CA LEU A 15 -3.07 1.00 -16.31
C LEU A 15 -3.22 -0.15 -15.34
N VAL A 16 -2.51 -1.23 -15.61
CA VAL A 16 -2.51 -2.42 -14.74
C VAL A 16 -1.97 -2.09 -13.36
N ASP A 17 -0.95 -1.23 -13.24
CA ASP A 17 -0.41 -0.78 -11.96
C ASP A 17 -1.49 -0.13 -11.06
N TYR A 18 -2.38 0.67 -11.65
CA TYR A 18 -3.50 1.25 -10.92
C TYR A 18 -4.50 0.19 -10.45
N ARG A 19 -4.83 -0.78 -11.32
CA ARG A 19 -5.72 -1.90 -10.96
C ARG A 19 -5.13 -2.73 -9.83
N ILE A 20 -3.82 -3.01 -9.88
CA ILE A 20 -3.10 -3.68 -8.79
C ILE A 20 -3.22 -2.86 -7.49
N GLY A 21 -3.04 -1.54 -7.56
CA GLY A 21 -3.19 -0.65 -6.40
C GLY A 21 -4.59 -0.70 -5.77
N VAL A 22 -5.64 -0.84 -6.58
CA VAL A 22 -7.02 -1.04 -6.09
C VAL A 22 -7.18 -2.46 -5.51
N ASP A 23 -6.70 -3.47 -6.21
CA ASP A 23 -6.86 -4.88 -5.81
C ASP A 23 -6.21 -5.19 -4.46
N VAL A 24 -5.02 -4.66 -4.20
CA VAL A 24 -4.34 -4.90 -2.91
C VAL A 24 -5.07 -4.31 -1.71
N MET A 25 -5.99 -3.36 -1.93
CA MET A 25 -6.86 -2.82 -0.89
C MET A 25 -8.05 -3.74 -0.56
N THR A 26 -8.44 -4.65 -1.44
CA THR A 26 -9.62 -5.50 -1.24
C THR A 26 -9.46 -6.45 -0.06
N THR A 27 -8.25 -6.87 0.26
CA THR A 27 -7.96 -7.70 1.42
C THR A 27 -8.28 -7.01 2.75
N GLU A 28 -8.19 -5.68 2.79
CA GLU A 28 -8.50 -4.87 3.98
C GLU A 28 -9.99 -4.51 4.09
N THR A 29 -10.78 -4.88 3.10
CA THR A 29 -12.23 -4.62 3.04
C THR A 29 -13.06 -5.91 3.14
N THR A 30 -12.45 -7.00 3.59
CA THR A 30 -13.08 -8.31 3.75
C THR A 30 -13.64 -8.92 2.47
N CYS A 31 -13.14 -8.51 1.32
CA CYS A 31 -13.49 -9.13 0.04
C CYS A 31 -12.90 -10.54 -0.05
N LEU A 32 -13.70 -11.48 -0.53
CA LEU A 32 -13.23 -12.84 -0.79
C LEU A 32 -12.24 -12.88 -1.96
N SER A 33 -12.53 -12.12 -3.01
CA SER A 33 -11.66 -11.97 -4.19
C SER A 33 -12.00 -10.71 -4.96
N SER A 34 -11.09 -10.30 -5.84
CA SER A 34 -11.29 -9.23 -6.81
C SER A 34 -10.87 -9.74 -8.19
N ILE A 35 -11.72 -9.50 -9.19
CA ILE A 35 -11.50 -9.97 -10.56
C ILE A 35 -11.77 -8.81 -11.51
N TRP A 36 -10.78 -8.50 -12.34
CA TRP A 36 -10.90 -7.51 -13.39
C TRP A 36 -11.18 -8.17 -14.72
N LYS A 37 -12.05 -7.55 -15.52
CA LYS A 37 -12.14 -7.87 -16.92
C LYS A 37 -10.82 -7.57 -17.60
N THR A 38 -10.32 -8.49 -18.43
CA THR A 38 -9.09 -8.29 -19.19
C THR A 38 -9.33 -7.42 -20.43
N ASP A 39 -8.29 -6.73 -20.84
CA ASP A 39 -8.26 -5.86 -22.01
C ASP A 39 -6.83 -5.79 -22.60
N GLU A 40 -6.65 -4.93 -23.58
CA GLU A 40 -5.35 -4.71 -24.22
C GLU A 40 -4.27 -4.24 -23.23
N LYS A 41 -4.63 -3.58 -22.12
CA LYS A 41 -3.66 -3.14 -21.11
C LYS A 41 -3.11 -4.33 -20.32
N VAL A 42 -3.95 -5.30 -20.03
CA VAL A 42 -3.51 -6.55 -19.39
C VAL A 42 -2.62 -7.34 -20.36
N GLN A 43 -2.95 -7.35 -21.65
CA GLN A 43 -2.10 -7.97 -22.67
C GLN A 43 -0.74 -7.28 -22.75
N ASP A 44 -0.69 -5.95 -22.86
CA ASP A 44 0.54 -5.15 -22.85
C ASP A 44 1.40 -5.44 -21.61
N PHE A 45 0.76 -5.61 -20.43
CA PHE A 45 1.45 -5.96 -19.20
C PHE A 45 2.18 -7.32 -19.30
N TYR A 46 1.51 -8.34 -19.83
CA TYR A 46 2.14 -9.63 -20.06
C TYR A 46 3.27 -9.56 -21.10
N GLU A 47 3.10 -8.78 -22.16
CA GLU A 47 4.14 -8.56 -23.18
C GLU A 47 5.38 -7.86 -22.60
N ILE A 48 5.20 -6.81 -21.78
CA ILE A 48 6.28 -6.11 -21.08
C ILE A 48 7.05 -7.08 -20.18
N HIS A 49 6.34 -8.00 -19.51
CA HIS A 49 6.95 -9.01 -18.64
C HIS A 49 7.48 -10.24 -19.39
N ARG A 50 7.46 -10.23 -20.74
CA ARG A 50 7.94 -11.32 -21.63
C ARG A 50 7.21 -12.66 -21.40
N ARG A 51 5.92 -12.59 -21.10
CA ARG A 51 5.03 -13.74 -20.86
C ARG A 51 3.71 -13.63 -21.66
N PRO A 52 3.74 -13.22 -22.94
CA PRO A 52 2.51 -13.01 -23.71
C PRO A 52 1.66 -14.28 -23.84
N GLU A 53 2.30 -15.46 -23.81
CA GLU A 53 1.62 -16.76 -23.89
C GLU A 53 0.78 -17.08 -22.65
N GLU A 54 0.98 -16.36 -21.55
CA GLU A 54 0.21 -16.54 -20.32
C GLU A 54 -1.05 -15.67 -20.25
N TYR A 55 -1.18 -14.69 -21.14
CA TYR A 55 -2.40 -13.92 -21.24
C TYR A 55 -3.60 -14.82 -21.55
N ARG A 56 -4.67 -14.61 -20.81
CA ARG A 56 -5.96 -15.26 -21.03
C ARG A 56 -7.05 -14.20 -20.96
N GLU A 57 -7.91 -14.22 -21.97
CA GLU A 57 -9.09 -13.37 -21.94
C GLU A 57 -10.04 -13.83 -20.83
N LEU A 58 -10.42 -12.89 -19.97
CA LEU A 58 -11.37 -13.10 -18.89
C LEU A 58 -12.50 -12.07 -19.01
N ASN A 59 -13.65 -12.54 -19.43
CA ASN A 59 -14.86 -11.75 -19.58
C ASN A 59 -16.03 -12.51 -18.96
N PRO A 60 -17.06 -11.81 -18.46
CA PRO A 60 -18.31 -12.46 -18.10
C PRO A 60 -18.92 -13.11 -19.33
N GLY A 61 -19.69 -14.19 -19.15
CA GLY A 61 -20.45 -14.82 -20.21
C GLY A 61 -21.53 -13.89 -20.78
N ALA A 62 -22.24 -14.35 -21.83
CA ALA A 62 -23.32 -13.59 -22.48
C ALA A 62 -24.41 -13.17 -21.48
N VAL A 63 -24.62 -13.94 -20.42
CA VAL A 63 -25.48 -13.62 -19.28
C VAL A 63 -24.67 -13.84 -18.02
N ALA A 64 -24.63 -12.82 -17.17
CA ALA A 64 -24.00 -12.89 -15.85
C ALA A 64 -24.92 -12.29 -14.80
N TYR A 65 -25.01 -12.92 -13.65
CA TYR A 65 -25.84 -12.49 -12.54
C TYR A 65 -24.98 -11.91 -11.41
N TYR A 66 -25.39 -10.78 -10.88
CA TYR A 66 -24.70 -10.08 -9.81
C TYR A 66 -25.71 -9.67 -8.74
N ASP A 67 -25.32 -9.70 -7.50
CA ASP A 67 -26.16 -9.25 -6.37
C ASP A 67 -26.35 -7.74 -6.35
N GLY A 68 -25.45 -6.98 -6.97
CA GLY A 68 -25.55 -5.55 -7.06
C GLY A 68 -24.52 -4.95 -8.02
N VAL A 69 -24.65 -3.66 -8.25
CA VAL A 69 -23.71 -2.88 -9.05
C VAL A 69 -23.39 -1.56 -8.35
N VAL A 70 -22.12 -1.19 -8.36
CA VAL A 70 -21.64 0.12 -7.94
C VAL A 70 -21.02 0.81 -9.14
N CYS A 71 -21.52 1.99 -9.48
CA CYS A 71 -20.99 2.79 -10.58
C CYS A 71 -20.21 3.97 -10.00
N VAL A 72 -18.94 4.08 -10.37
CA VAL A 72 -18.06 5.19 -9.95
C VAL A 72 -17.62 5.98 -11.17
N ASP A 73 -17.98 7.27 -11.21
CA ASP A 73 -17.45 8.19 -12.21
C ASP A 73 -16.03 8.61 -11.79
N LEU A 74 -15.03 8.01 -12.42
CA LEU A 74 -13.62 8.31 -12.13
C LEU A 74 -13.24 9.78 -12.41
N SER A 75 -13.99 10.49 -13.25
CA SER A 75 -13.76 11.91 -13.52
C SER A 75 -14.17 12.81 -12.35
N ALA A 76 -15.07 12.33 -11.51
CA ALA A 76 -15.55 13.05 -10.32
C ALA A 76 -14.71 12.75 -9.06
N VAL A 77 -13.82 11.74 -9.10
CA VAL A 77 -12.98 11.41 -7.95
C VAL A 77 -11.98 12.52 -7.68
N ARG A 78 -11.91 12.95 -6.42
CA ARG A 78 -10.97 13.94 -5.91
C ARG A 78 -9.88 13.25 -5.09
N PRO A 79 -8.71 13.89 -4.86
CA PRO A 79 -7.74 13.38 -3.91
C PRO A 79 -8.36 13.17 -2.54
N MET A 80 -8.16 11.97 -1.98
CA MET A 80 -8.79 11.55 -0.73
C MET A 80 -7.76 11.18 0.32
N ILE A 81 -8.19 11.26 1.57
CA ILE A 81 -7.46 10.80 2.74
C ILE A 81 -8.36 9.89 3.57
N ALA A 82 -7.89 8.71 3.92
CA ALA A 82 -8.57 7.84 4.88
C ALA A 82 -7.93 8.01 6.26
N MET A 83 -8.66 8.65 7.15
CA MET A 83 -8.20 9.00 8.49
C MET A 83 -8.07 7.75 9.41
N PRO A 84 -7.24 7.79 10.48
CA PRO A 84 -7.13 6.68 11.40
C PRO A 84 -8.49 6.32 12.05
N PHE A 85 -8.78 5.09 12.39
CA PHE A 85 -7.98 3.86 12.28
C PHE A 85 -8.72 2.83 11.42
N HIS A 86 -9.32 3.28 10.34
CA HIS A 86 -10.00 2.40 9.39
C HIS A 86 -10.01 3.00 7.97
N PRO A 87 -9.81 2.20 6.89
CA PRO A 87 -9.79 2.71 5.53
C PRO A 87 -11.10 3.40 5.08
N SER A 88 -12.24 3.05 5.67
CA SER A 88 -13.53 3.69 5.37
C SER A 88 -13.71 5.09 5.98
N ASN A 89 -12.80 5.55 6.83
CA ASN A 89 -12.80 6.91 7.37
C ASN A 89 -12.32 7.92 6.31
N ALA A 90 -12.91 7.89 5.12
CA ALA A 90 -12.43 8.59 3.95
C ALA A 90 -13.15 9.94 3.77
N TYR A 91 -12.35 10.97 3.51
CA TYR A 91 -12.76 12.33 3.18
C TYR A 91 -11.99 12.80 1.94
N THR A 92 -12.52 13.73 1.19
CA THR A 92 -11.64 14.47 0.27
C THR A 92 -10.68 15.33 1.10
N ILE A 93 -9.47 15.55 0.58
CA ILE A 93 -8.48 16.40 1.28
C ILE A 93 -9.03 17.82 1.43
N ASP A 94 -9.77 18.30 0.44
CA ASP A 94 -10.42 19.62 0.47
C ASP A 94 -11.47 19.69 1.58
N GLU A 95 -12.33 18.67 1.72
CA GLU A 95 -13.34 18.57 2.77
C GLU A 95 -12.70 18.57 4.16
N LEU A 96 -11.66 17.77 4.36
CA LEU A 96 -10.92 17.74 5.62
C LEU A 96 -10.32 19.11 5.93
N ASN A 97 -9.63 19.74 4.97
CA ASN A 97 -8.99 21.04 5.16
C ASN A 97 -10.00 22.17 5.43
N ALA A 98 -11.23 22.05 4.93
CA ALA A 98 -12.30 23.03 5.17
C ALA A 98 -13.00 22.86 6.52
N ASN A 99 -12.95 21.66 7.14
CA ASN A 99 -13.72 21.32 8.34
C ASN A 99 -12.86 20.61 9.40
N LEU A 100 -11.63 21.09 9.61
CA LEU A 100 -10.64 20.43 10.49
C LEU A 100 -11.17 20.15 11.90
N ASP A 101 -11.77 21.14 12.56
CA ASP A 101 -12.17 21.00 13.97
C ASP A 101 -13.23 19.89 14.14
N ASP A 102 -14.26 19.89 13.31
CA ASP A 102 -15.37 18.93 13.41
C ASP A 102 -14.92 17.52 13.02
N ILE A 103 -14.21 17.39 11.90
CA ILE A 103 -13.75 16.06 11.40
C ILE A 103 -12.73 15.47 12.37
N LEU A 104 -11.73 16.25 12.81
CA LEU A 104 -10.72 15.74 13.73
C LEU A 104 -11.30 15.36 15.08
N ALA A 105 -12.28 16.12 15.61
CA ALA A 105 -12.97 15.77 16.83
C ALA A 105 -13.74 14.43 16.72
N ASP A 106 -14.42 14.20 15.60
CA ASP A 106 -15.10 12.92 15.34
C ASP A 106 -14.11 11.77 15.16
N VAL A 107 -13.02 11.97 14.43
CA VAL A 107 -11.95 10.96 14.27
C VAL A 107 -11.33 10.61 15.62
N GLU A 108 -10.99 11.59 16.45
CA GLU A 108 -10.44 11.36 17.80
C GLU A 108 -11.41 10.57 18.68
N LYS A 109 -12.71 10.88 18.64
CA LYS A 109 -13.75 10.15 19.36
C LYS A 109 -13.84 8.68 18.95
N ARG A 110 -13.85 8.42 17.64
CA ARG A 110 -13.87 7.04 17.10
C ARG A 110 -12.56 6.30 17.42
N ALA A 111 -11.44 7.00 17.34
CA ALA A 111 -10.13 6.46 17.66
C ALA A 111 -10.04 6.02 19.14
N ALA A 112 -10.57 6.79 20.06
CA ALA A 112 -10.60 6.42 21.49
C ALA A 112 -11.31 5.07 21.71
N VAL A 113 -12.41 4.82 20.99
CA VAL A 113 -13.12 3.53 21.03
C VAL A 113 -12.25 2.41 20.46
N SER A 114 -11.65 2.63 19.29
CA SER A 114 -10.79 1.63 18.63
C SER A 114 -9.55 1.29 19.45
N LEU A 115 -9.02 2.23 20.21
CA LEU A 115 -7.86 2.05 21.09
C LEU A 115 -8.25 1.52 22.49
N GLY A 116 -9.54 1.28 22.76
CA GLY A 116 -10.03 0.85 24.05
C GLY A 116 -9.74 1.83 25.17
N ASN A 117 -9.59 3.12 24.88
CA ASN A 117 -9.22 4.20 25.82
C ASN A 117 -7.91 3.95 26.60
N LYS A 118 -7.02 3.12 26.07
CA LYS A 118 -5.76 2.74 26.74
C LYS A 118 -4.71 3.85 26.73
N VAL A 119 -4.71 4.69 25.69
CA VAL A 119 -3.78 5.81 25.50
C VAL A 119 -4.54 7.03 25.00
N PRO A 120 -4.16 8.24 25.43
CA PRO A 120 -4.70 9.46 24.86
C PRO A 120 -4.26 9.59 23.40
N PHE A 121 -5.21 9.96 22.54
CA PHE A 121 -4.97 10.17 21.11
C PHE A 121 -5.52 11.52 20.68
N THR A 122 -4.71 12.30 19.98
CA THR A 122 -5.13 13.57 19.40
C THR A 122 -4.51 13.82 18.03
N LEU A 123 -5.28 14.47 17.16
CA LEU A 123 -4.85 14.98 15.85
C LEU A 123 -4.97 16.50 15.78
N ARG A 124 -5.77 17.11 16.64
CA ARG A 124 -5.97 18.57 16.67
C ARG A 124 -4.70 19.33 17.08
N ASP A 125 -3.77 18.67 17.79
CA ASP A 125 -2.44 19.21 18.05
C ASP A 125 -1.55 19.35 16.79
N LYS A 126 -1.95 18.73 15.66
CA LYS A 126 -1.31 18.86 14.37
C LYS A 126 -1.80 20.07 13.56
N VAL A 127 -2.80 20.78 14.04
CA VAL A 127 -3.31 21.98 13.39
C VAL A 127 -2.52 23.20 13.84
N ARG A 128 -2.00 23.96 12.87
CA ARG A 128 -1.26 25.22 13.09
C ARG A 128 -1.80 26.26 12.11
N ASP A 129 -2.15 27.42 12.60
CA ASP A 129 -2.70 28.52 11.78
C ASP A 129 -3.84 28.07 10.84
N GLY A 130 -4.75 27.23 11.38
CA GLY A 130 -5.87 26.66 10.61
C GLY A 130 -5.47 25.70 9.50
N LYS A 131 -4.27 25.13 9.54
CA LYS A 131 -3.79 24.15 8.57
C LYS A 131 -3.32 22.88 9.28
N MET A 132 -3.63 21.73 8.70
CA MET A 132 -3.16 20.44 9.19
C MET A 132 -1.74 20.15 8.70
N TYR A 133 -0.90 19.69 9.62
CA TYR A 133 0.47 19.24 9.32
C TYR A 133 0.63 17.76 9.67
N VAL A 134 1.45 17.08 8.90
CA VAL A 134 1.83 15.69 9.11
C VAL A 134 3.33 15.60 9.40
N ASP A 135 3.73 14.56 10.10
CA ASP A 135 5.13 14.38 10.53
C ASP A 135 5.92 13.50 9.56
N GLN A 136 5.22 12.60 8.86
CA GLN A 136 5.86 11.62 7.98
C GLN A 136 4.99 11.30 6.77
N GLY A 137 5.62 11.19 5.59
CA GLY A 137 5.06 10.59 4.38
C GLY A 137 5.75 9.27 4.05
N VAL A 138 4.98 8.26 3.64
CA VAL A 138 5.52 6.98 3.18
C VAL A 138 4.79 6.54 1.91
N ILE A 139 5.54 6.26 0.86
CA ILE A 139 5.00 5.70 -0.39
C ILE A 139 5.58 4.30 -0.52
N ALA A 140 4.75 3.26 -0.35
CA ALA A 140 5.28 1.94 -0.09
C ALA A 140 4.60 0.79 -0.83
N GLY A 141 5.43 -0.13 -1.24
CA GLY A 141 5.10 -1.51 -1.57
C GLY A 141 4.11 -1.66 -2.72
N CYS A 142 3.24 -2.65 -2.56
CA CYS A 142 2.30 -3.07 -3.61
C CYS A 142 1.28 -2.00 -4.00
N ALA A 143 0.86 -1.15 -3.08
CA ALA A 143 -0.11 -0.08 -3.37
C ALA A 143 0.55 1.18 -3.93
N GLY A 144 1.59 1.70 -3.23
CA GLY A 144 2.18 3.00 -3.56
C GLY A 144 3.43 2.95 -4.42
N GLY A 145 4.21 1.86 -4.32
CA GLY A 145 5.53 1.74 -4.92
C GLY A 145 5.58 1.35 -6.40
N GLY A 146 4.43 1.33 -7.09
CA GLY A 146 4.36 1.05 -8.53
C GLY A 146 5.20 2.03 -9.36
N PHE A 147 5.63 1.59 -10.54
CA PHE A 147 6.54 2.34 -11.38
C PHE A 147 6.01 3.75 -11.71
N GLU A 148 4.76 3.83 -12.14
CA GLU A 148 4.16 5.12 -12.51
C GLU A 148 3.95 6.05 -11.34
N ASN A 149 3.49 5.53 -10.20
CA ASN A 149 3.35 6.34 -9.00
C ASN A 149 4.67 7.03 -8.63
N LEU A 150 5.78 6.29 -8.70
CA LEU A 150 7.10 6.83 -8.34
C LEU A 150 7.69 7.74 -9.41
N CYS A 151 7.37 7.54 -10.69
CA CYS A 151 7.70 8.50 -11.74
C CYS A 151 6.94 9.82 -11.54
N ASP A 152 5.64 9.75 -11.22
CA ASP A 152 4.85 10.95 -10.94
C ASP A 152 5.36 11.69 -9.70
N VAL A 153 5.74 10.98 -8.65
CA VAL A 153 6.38 11.57 -7.46
C VAL A 153 7.70 12.24 -7.81
N ALA A 154 8.53 11.59 -8.65
CA ALA A 154 9.80 12.17 -9.10
C ALA A 154 9.59 13.45 -9.90
N ASP A 155 8.61 13.48 -10.81
CA ASP A 155 8.31 14.69 -11.59
C ASP A 155 7.78 15.83 -10.72
N MET A 156 6.96 15.52 -9.70
CA MET A 156 6.46 16.52 -8.74
C MET A 156 7.58 17.11 -7.88
N LEU A 157 8.54 16.29 -7.48
CA LEU A 157 9.58 16.66 -6.54
C LEU A 157 10.86 17.19 -7.21
N ASP A 158 10.98 17.11 -8.53
CA ASP A 158 12.17 17.47 -9.29
C ASP A 158 12.64 18.91 -8.99
N GLY A 159 13.90 19.07 -8.57
CA GLY A 159 14.48 20.35 -8.21
C GLY A 159 13.92 21.00 -6.94
N GLN A 160 13.13 20.28 -6.16
CA GLN A 160 12.48 20.79 -4.94
C GLN A 160 13.16 20.27 -3.66
N SER A 161 12.70 20.74 -2.50
CA SER A 161 13.13 20.25 -1.19
C SER A 161 11.91 19.94 -0.31
N ILE A 162 11.97 18.84 0.39
CA ILE A 162 10.94 18.47 1.39
C ILE A 162 11.10 19.20 2.73
N GLY A 163 12.12 20.06 2.86
CA GLY A 163 12.40 20.84 4.08
C GLY A 163 13.50 20.24 4.94
N ASP A 164 13.73 20.85 6.09
CA ASP A 164 14.92 20.70 6.94
C ASP A 164 14.67 19.95 8.26
N GLY A 165 13.65 19.10 8.34
CA GLY A 165 13.65 18.16 9.43
C GLY A 165 12.40 17.96 10.26
N ARG A 166 11.30 18.68 10.05
CA ARG A 166 10.04 18.32 10.72
C ARG A 166 9.25 17.25 9.98
N PHE A 167 9.26 17.31 8.66
CA PHE A 167 8.61 16.31 7.81
C PHE A 167 9.67 15.38 7.20
N SER A 168 9.37 14.10 7.15
CA SER A 168 10.20 13.09 6.46
C SER A 168 9.41 12.37 5.38
N LEU A 169 10.07 11.99 4.30
CA LEU A 169 9.49 11.18 3.23
C LEU A 169 10.34 9.94 3.00
N SER A 170 9.70 8.76 3.05
CA SER A 170 10.32 7.49 2.67
C SER A 170 9.59 6.85 1.50
N VAL A 171 10.35 6.29 0.57
CA VAL A 171 9.84 5.67 -0.65
C VAL A 171 10.34 4.24 -0.78
N TYR A 172 9.45 3.30 -1.04
CA TYR A 172 9.70 1.87 -1.20
C TYR A 172 9.16 1.41 -2.57
N PRO A 173 9.99 1.17 -3.57
CA PRO A 173 9.54 0.59 -4.83
C PRO A 173 8.85 -0.76 -4.64
N ALA A 174 7.89 -1.10 -5.50
CA ALA A 174 7.09 -2.33 -5.37
C ALA A 174 7.92 -3.62 -5.55
N SER A 175 8.98 -3.55 -6.34
CA SER A 175 9.85 -4.70 -6.62
C SER A 175 11.26 -4.25 -7.01
N GLN A 176 12.20 -5.21 -7.03
CA GLN A 176 13.57 -4.92 -7.47
C GLN A 176 13.65 -4.52 -8.96
N PRO A 177 12.92 -5.16 -9.90
CA PRO A 177 12.88 -4.69 -11.29
C PRO A 177 12.33 -3.26 -11.43
N VAL A 178 11.28 -2.91 -10.71
CA VAL A 178 10.74 -1.54 -10.66
C VAL A 178 11.81 -0.58 -10.13
N TYR A 179 12.50 -0.93 -9.05
CA TYR A 179 13.55 -0.10 -8.47
C TYR A 179 14.70 0.14 -9.46
N MET A 180 15.15 -0.90 -10.14
CA MET A 180 16.21 -0.79 -11.15
C MET A 180 15.80 0.11 -12.32
N GLU A 181 14.57 0.03 -12.78
CA GLU A 181 14.09 0.87 -13.88
C GLU A 181 13.96 2.34 -13.46
N LEU A 182 13.51 2.59 -12.22
CA LEU A 182 13.49 3.94 -11.64
C LEU A 182 14.90 4.55 -11.45
N ILE A 183 15.92 3.71 -11.23
CA ILE A 183 17.32 4.15 -11.23
C ILE A 183 17.75 4.51 -12.66
N ARG A 184 17.45 3.67 -13.64
CA ARG A 184 17.85 3.87 -15.04
C ARG A 184 17.24 5.12 -15.67
N ASN A 185 15.99 5.43 -15.35
CA ASN A 185 15.30 6.60 -15.88
C ASN A 185 15.56 7.88 -15.06
N GLY A 186 16.33 7.80 -13.96
CA GLY A 186 16.71 8.94 -13.12
C GLY A 186 15.69 9.35 -12.06
N SER A 187 14.53 8.70 -11.96
CA SER A 187 13.49 9.06 -10.98
C SER A 187 13.99 8.96 -9.54
N ILE A 188 14.82 7.95 -9.24
CA ILE A 188 15.38 7.78 -7.89
C ILE A 188 16.29 8.95 -7.52
N ALA A 189 17.12 9.43 -8.45
CA ALA A 189 17.99 10.57 -8.19
C ALA A 189 17.17 11.83 -7.86
N LYS A 190 16.15 12.14 -8.66
CA LYS A 190 15.24 13.26 -8.42
C LYS A 190 14.59 13.20 -7.03
N ILE A 191 14.10 12.03 -6.63
CA ILE A 191 13.48 11.84 -5.30
C ILE A 191 14.53 12.05 -4.19
N MET A 192 15.71 11.46 -4.30
CA MET A 192 16.75 11.54 -3.26
C MET A 192 17.31 12.96 -3.10
N GLU A 193 17.47 13.70 -4.17
CA GLU A 193 17.96 15.10 -4.16
C GLU A 193 17.07 16.03 -3.35
N THR A 194 15.79 15.68 -3.14
CA THR A 194 14.87 16.47 -2.31
C THR A 194 15.09 16.33 -0.82
N GLY A 195 15.89 15.36 -0.37
CA GLY A 195 16.04 14.95 1.03
C GLY A 195 15.18 13.75 1.43
N ALA A 196 14.42 13.16 0.50
CA ALA A 196 13.66 11.96 0.76
C ALA A 196 14.57 10.71 0.85
N THR A 197 14.16 9.72 1.65
CA THR A 197 14.85 8.43 1.78
C THR A 197 14.26 7.41 0.84
N VAL A 198 15.08 6.84 -0.05
CA VAL A 198 14.67 5.71 -0.89
C VAL A 198 15.19 4.41 -0.29
N ARG A 199 14.33 3.44 -0.16
CA ARG A 199 14.64 2.13 0.42
C ARG A 199 14.42 1.03 -0.63
N THR A 200 14.87 -0.18 -0.32
CA THR A 200 14.60 -1.35 -1.16
C THR A 200 13.14 -1.79 -1.07
N ALA A 201 12.67 -2.59 -2.04
CA ALA A 201 11.34 -3.19 -1.99
C ALA A 201 11.14 -3.98 -0.69
N PHE A 202 10.21 -3.54 0.13
CA PHE A 202 9.92 -4.13 1.44
C PHE A 202 8.52 -3.75 1.93
N CYS A 203 7.80 -4.70 2.49
CA CYS A 203 6.43 -4.51 3.01
C CYS A 203 6.40 -3.90 4.44
N GLY A 204 7.54 -3.59 5.02
CA GLY A 204 7.70 -3.18 6.42
C GLY A 204 6.75 -2.09 6.93
N PRO A 205 6.55 -1.00 6.19
CA PRO A 205 5.66 0.08 6.64
C PRO A 205 4.20 -0.35 6.88
N CYS A 206 3.73 -1.43 6.23
CA CYS A 206 2.35 -1.91 6.39
C CYS A 206 2.13 -2.73 7.67
N PHE A 207 3.20 -3.18 8.34
CA PHE A 207 3.11 -4.01 9.55
C PHE A 207 4.08 -3.58 10.68
N GLY A 208 4.54 -2.33 10.65
CA GLY A 208 5.35 -1.76 11.72
C GLY A 208 6.79 -2.22 11.81
N ALA A 209 7.36 -2.75 10.71
CA ALA A 209 8.77 -3.16 10.66
C ALA A 209 9.69 -2.17 9.91
N GLY A 210 9.19 -1.02 9.49
CA GLY A 210 9.96 0.04 8.84
C GLY A 210 9.25 1.37 8.92
N ASP A 211 10.01 2.45 9.02
CA ASP A 211 9.50 3.82 9.15
C ASP A 211 8.41 3.97 10.23
N VAL A 212 8.70 3.39 11.40
CA VAL A 212 7.84 3.55 12.57
C VAL A 212 7.84 5.03 12.98
N PRO A 213 6.66 5.67 13.03
CA PRO A 213 6.59 7.08 13.41
C PRO A 213 7.00 7.30 14.87
N ALA A 214 7.43 8.50 15.20
CA ALA A 214 7.64 8.90 16.58
C ALA A 214 6.33 8.81 17.40
N ASN A 215 6.45 8.78 18.71
CA ASN A 215 5.28 8.80 19.58
C ASN A 215 4.41 10.04 19.31
N ASN A 216 3.12 9.84 19.20
CA ASN A 216 2.11 10.83 18.79
C ASN A 216 2.32 11.43 17.39
N ALA A 217 3.15 10.86 16.55
CA ALA A 217 3.31 11.32 15.17
C ALA A 217 2.12 10.89 14.29
N PHE A 218 1.83 11.73 13.31
CA PHE A 218 0.83 11.47 12.27
C PHE A 218 1.54 11.23 10.93
N SER A 219 1.37 10.03 10.39
CA SER A 219 1.96 9.58 9.13
C SER A 219 0.90 9.46 8.04
N ILE A 220 1.19 9.98 6.85
CA ILE A 220 0.37 9.74 5.65
C ILE A 220 1.06 8.70 4.78
N ARG A 221 0.31 7.70 4.32
CA ARG A 221 0.90 6.58 3.59
C ARG A 221 0.09 6.20 2.35
N HIS A 222 0.79 5.96 1.26
CA HIS A 222 0.25 5.16 0.17
C HIS A 222 0.62 3.70 0.43
N SER A 223 -0.18 3.06 1.23
CA SER A 223 -0.11 1.66 1.65
C SER A 223 -1.53 1.12 1.84
N THR A 224 -1.71 -0.08 2.39
CA THR A 224 -3.05 -0.68 2.50
C THR A 224 -3.67 -0.56 3.88
N ARG A 225 -2.91 -0.20 4.92
CA ARG A 225 -3.35 -0.34 6.31
C ARG A 225 -3.18 0.92 7.13
N ASN A 226 -4.26 1.33 7.80
CA ASN A 226 -4.26 2.40 8.80
C ASN A 226 -4.93 1.99 10.12
N PHE A 227 -5.05 0.68 10.37
CA PHE A 227 -5.58 0.13 11.62
C PHE A 227 -4.66 0.46 12.80
N PRO A 228 -5.17 0.40 14.05
CA PRO A 228 -4.35 0.67 15.24
C PRO A 228 -3.07 -0.18 15.29
N ASN A 229 -1.96 0.45 15.67
CA ASN A 229 -0.65 -0.17 15.89
C ASN A 229 0.02 -0.82 14.67
N ARG A 230 -0.57 -0.71 13.48
CA ARG A 230 0.03 -1.24 12.24
C ARG A 230 1.27 -0.46 11.80
N GLU A 231 1.43 0.75 12.28
CA GLU A 231 2.61 1.58 12.06
C GLU A 231 3.78 1.22 12.96
N GLY A 232 3.57 0.37 13.99
CA GLY A 232 4.61 -0.14 14.87
C GLY A 232 4.64 0.46 16.28
N SER A 233 3.71 1.35 16.64
CA SER A 233 3.60 1.83 18.02
C SER A 233 3.16 0.72 18.98
N LYS A 234 3.63 0.78 20.23
CA LYS A 234 3.36 -0.21 21.28
C LYS A 234 2.45 0.40 22.34
N VAL A 235 1.16 0.22 22.21
CA VAL A 235 0.14 0.78 23.12
C VAL A 235 0.35 0.33 24.57
N ASN A 236 0.76 -0.92 24.79
CA ASN A 236 1.07 -1.43 26.14
C ASN A 236 2.26 -0.70 26.80
N ASN A 237 3.09 -0.02 26.01
CA ASN A 237 4.18 0.82 26.50
C ASN A 237 3.78 2.33 26.54
N GLY A 238 2.51 2.65 26.43
CA GLY A 238 2.02 4.03 26.38
C GLY A 238 2.34 4.78 25.08
N GLN A 239 2.69 4.06 24.02
CA GLN A 239 3.00 4.65 22.71
C GLN A 239 1.77 4.66 21.83
N ILE A 240 1.63 5.72 21.04
CA ILE A 240 0.64 5.84 19.99
C ILE A 240 1.23 6.61 18.81
N ALA A 241 0.98 6.16 17.63
CA ALA A 241 1.12 6.92 16.40
C ALA A 241 -0.06 6.58 15.49
N SER A 242 -0.24 7.30 14.43
CA SER A 242 -1.38 7.08 13.56
C SER A 242 -1.02 7.20 12.09
N VAL A 243 -1.78 6.48 11.27
CA VAL A 243 -1.62 6.48 9.83
C VAL A 243 -2.93 6.91 9.18
N ALA A 244 -2.84 7.80 8.20
CA ALA A 244 -3.87 8.00 7.20
C ALA A 244 -3.40 7.48 5.84
N LEU A 245 -4.33 6.98 5.04
CA LEU A 245 -4.02 6.53 3.68
C LEU A 245 -4.28 7.65 2.69
N MET A 246 -3.33 7.86 1.78
CA MET A 246 -3.41 8.84 0.69
C MET A 246 -2.74 8.30 -0.56
N ASP A 247 -3.05 8.90 -1.70
CA ASP A 247 -2.34 8.63 -2.95
C ASP A 247 -0.92 9.23 -2.97
N ALA A 248 -0.04 8.66 -3.79
CA ALA A 248 1.37 9.05 -3.84
C ALA A 248 1.59 10.50 -4.27
N ARG A 249 0.76 11.03 -5.17
CA ARG A 249 0.86 12.43 -5.65
C ARG A 249 0.48 13.41 -4.55
N SER A 250 -0.58 13.13 -3.79
CA SER A 250 -0.98 13.98 -2.65
C SER A 250 0.04 13.92 -1.51
N ILE A 251 0.73 12.77 -1.32
CA ILE A 251 1.87 12.69 -0.39
C ILE A 251 3.03 13.56 -0.91
N ALA A 252 3.35 13.52 -2.20
CA ALA A 252 4.37 14.38 -2.79
C ALA A 252 4.00 15.87 -2.69
N ALA A 253 2.74 16.24 -2.95
CA ALA A 253 2.24 17.62 -2.77
C ALA A 253 2.39 18.10 -1.32
N THR A 254 2.09 17.23 -0.37
CA THR A 254 2.28 17.50 1.06
C THR A 254 3.77 17.65 1.41
N ALA A 255 4.64 16.85 0.79
CA ALA A 255 6.09 16.96 0.96
C ALA A 255 6.63 18.29 0.43
N LEU A 256 6.20 18.75 -0.76
CA LEU A 256 6.51 20.06 -1.32
C LEU A 256 6.14 21.20 -0.35
N ASN A 257 5.03 21.05 0.35
CA ASN A 257 4.57 21.98 1.37
C ASN A 257 5.12 21.66 2.78
N LYS A 258 6.21 20.88 2.87
CA LYS A 258 6.97 20.61 4.11
C LYS A 258 6.10 20.03 5.23
N GLY A 259 5.21 19.11 4.85
CA GLY A 259 4.28 18.43 5.76
C GLY A 259 2.92 19.10 5.91
N ARG A 260 2.65 20.25 5.29
CA ARG A 260 1.30 20.80 5.25
C ARG A 260 0.42 19.97 4.32
N LEU A 261 -0.65 19.39 4.86
CA LEU A 261 -1.57 18.53 4.12
C LEU A 261 -2.10 19.24 2.87
N THR A 262 -1.81 18.68 1.70
CA THR A 262 -2.08 19.30 0.40
C THR A 262 -2.58 18.24 -0.58
N ALA A 263 -3.63 18.56 -1.31
CA ALA A 263 -4.14 17.73 -2.39
C ALA A 263 -3.22 17.80 -3.63
N ALA A 264 -3.11 16.70 -4.36
CA ALA A 264 -2.31 16.68 -5.60
C ALA A 264 -2.83 17.68 -6.65
N THR A 265 -4.12 17.97 -6.64
CA THR A 265 -4.78 18.94 -7.54
C THR A 265 -4.36 20.38 -7.29
N ASP A 266 -3.74 20.69 -6.15
CA ASP A 266 -3.26 22.03 -5.82
C ASP A 266 -1.88 22.34 -6.43
N ILE A 267 -1.24 21.36 -7.06
CA ILE A 267 0.08 21.46 -7.64
C ILE A 267 -0.01 21.23 -9.15
N ASP A 268 0.45 22.19 -9.92
CA ASP A 268 0.53 22.06 -11.38
C ASP A 268 1.84 21.39 -11.77
N VAL A 269 1.76 20.23 -12.41
CA VAL A 269 2.91 19.40 -12.79
C VAL A 269 2.72 18.82 -14.19
N ASN A 270 3.74 18.89 -14.99
CA ASN A 270 3.80 18.20 -16.27
C ASN A 270 4.45 16.82 -16.10
N PHE A 271 3.63 15.77 -16.11
CA PHE A 271 4.10 14.41 -15.94
C PHE A 271 4.71 13.83 -17.22
N THR A 272 5.92 13.31 -17.11
CA THR A 272 6.70 12.77 -18.25
C THR A 272 6.20 11.41 -18.75
N LYS A 273 5.56 10.62 -17.88
CA LYS A 273 5.00 9.30 -18.20
C LYS A 273 5.98 8.36 -18.92
N PRO A 274 7.14 8.06 -18.35
CA PRO A 274 8.10 7.16 -18.98
C PRO A 274 7.55 5.74 -19.10
N LYS A 275 8.00 5.02 -20.13
CA LYS A 275 7.62 3.63 -20.34
C LYS A 275 8.38 2.71 -19.39
N TYR A 276 7.69 1.74 -18.80
CA TYR A 276 8.31 0.69 -18.00
C TYR A 276 8.93 -0.40 -18.89
N TYR A 277 10.11 -0.87 -18.51
CA TYR A 277 10.79 -2.00 -19.13
C TYR A 277 11.15 -3.02 -18.04
N PHE A 278 10.54 -4.19 -18.11
CA PHE A 278 10.82 -5.27 -17.18
C PHE A 278 12.18 -5.91 -17.46
N ASP A 279 12.98 -6.06 -16.39
CA ASP A 279 14.28 -6.74 -16.43
C ASP A 279 14.37 -7.75 -15.27
N SER A 280 14.38 -9.04 -15.60
CA SER A 280 14.43 -10.14 -14.63
C SER A 280 15.83 -10.43 -14.07
N HIS A 281 16.90 -9.86 -14.65
CA HIS A 281 18.28 -10.23 -14.33
C HIS A 281 18.63 -10.16 -12.85
N ILE A 282 18.02 -9.23 -12.10
CA ILE A 282 18.27 -9.11 -10.66
C ILE A 282 17.78 -10.34 -9.90
N TYR A 283 16.67 -10.94 -10.33
CA TYR A 283 16.17 -12.18 -9.73
C TYR A 283 16.97 -13.39 -10.17
N GLU A 284 17.36 -13.45 -11.45
CA GLU A 284 18.18 -14.55 -11.99
C GLU A 284 19.52 -14.67 -11.26
N LYS A 285 20.05 -13.56 -10.74
CA LYS A 285 21.30 -13.53 -9.98
C LYS A 285 21.14 -13.69 -8.46
N ARG A 286 19.94 -13.53 -7.92
CA ARG A 286 19.69 -13.56 -6.48
C ARG A 286 18.89 -14.76 -6.01
N VAL A 287 18.02 -15.28 -6.85
CA VAL A 287 17.06 -16.31 -6.49
C VAL A 287 17.40 -17.58 -7.25
N TYR A 288 17.62 -18.66 -6.49
CA TYR A 288 17.77 -19.98 -7.09
C TYR A 288 16.45 -20.42 -7.74
N ASN A 289 16.48 -20.70 -9.03
CA ASN A 289 15.37 -21.28 -9.75
C ASN A 289 15.52 -22.80 -9.79
N GLY A 290 14.81 -23.49 -8.91
CA GLY A 290 14.80 -24.94 -8.77
C GLY A 290 13.70 -25.66 -9.58
N VAL A 291 12.88 -24.93 -10.33
CA VAL A 291 11.81 -25.55 -11.11
C VAL A 291 12.39 -26.54 -12.12
N GLY A 292 11.91 -27.79 -12.09
CA GLY A 292 12.41 -28.88 -12.92
C GLY A 292 13.81 -29.38 -12.59
N LYS A 293 14.43 -28.93 -11.46
CA LYS A 293 15.77 -29.30 -11.02
C LYS A 293 15.75 -29.95 -9.63
N ALA A 294 14.70 -30.73 -9.36
CA ALA A 294 14.62 -31.46 -8.09
C ALA A 294 15.81 -32.42 -7.94
N ASP A 295 16.50 -32.32 -6.83
CA ASP A 295 17.59 -33.24 -6.46
C ASP A 295 17.26 -33.85 -5.08
N PRO A 296 16.78 -35.11 -5.04
CA PRO A 296 16.41 -35.76 -3.79
C PRO A 296 17.59 -36.10 -2.89
N SER A 297 18.83 -35.96 -3.36
CA SER A 297 20.03 -36.15 -2.55
C SER A 297 20.42 -34.94 -1.70
N VAL A 298 19.83 -33.77 -1.99
CA VAL A 298 20.08 -32.54 -1.22
C VAL A 298 19.29 -32.55 0.07
N GLU A 299 19.97 -32.54 1.20
CA GLU A 299 19.32 -32.40 2.51
C GLU A 299 18.91 -30.96 2.78
N ILE A 300 17.76 -30.82 3.44
CA ILE A 300 17.27 -29.51 3.89
C ILE A 300 18.13 -29.05 5.07
N GLN A 301 18.75 -27.89 4.93
CA GLN A 301 19.51 -27.25 6.00
C GLN A 301 18.71 -26.10 6.59
N PHE A 302 18.52 -26.12 7.91
CA PHE A 302 17.83 -25.06 8.62
C PHE A 302 18.79 -23.93 9.01
N GLY A 303 18.28 -22.71 9.01
CA GLY A 303 19.02 -21.58 9.57
C GLY A 303 19.21 -21.72 11.09
N PRO A 304 20.17 -20.99 11.67
CA PRO A 304 20.57 -21.17 13.08
C PRO A 304 19.46 -20.87 14.10
N ASN A 305 18.42 -20.18 13.70
CA ASN A 305 17.28 -19.80 14.57
C ASN A 305 15.99 -20.59 14.26
N ILE A 306 16.07 -21.61 13.40
CA ILE A 306 14.93 -22.44 13.03
C ILE A 306 15.08 -23.77 13.75
N LYS A 307 14.06 -24.16 14.52
CA LYS A 307 14.00 -25.46 15.17
C LYS A 307 13.80 -26.57 14.14
N ASP A 308 14.29 -27.74 14.44
CA ASP A 308 14.02 -28.94 13.65
C ASP A 308 12.52 -29.15 13.49
N TRP A 309 12.15 -29.66 12.33
CA TRP A 309 10.79 -29.98 12.04
C TRP A 309 10.31 -31.16 12.90
N PRO A 310 9.07 -31.17 13.35
CA PRO A 310 8.52 -32.36 13.97
C PRO A 310 8.47 -33.51 12.95
N SER A 311 8.48 -34.74 13.46
CA SER A 311 8.26 -35.91 12.59
C SER A 311 6.94 -35.76 11.84
N MET A 312 7.02 -35.83 10.52
CA MET A 312 5.87 -35.74 9.63
C MET A 312 5.69 -37.04 8.86
N VAL A 313 4.45 -37.40 8.60
CA VAL A 313 4.14 -38.51 7.70
C VAL A 313 4.00 -38.01 6.26
N PRO A 314 4.34 -38.82 5.24
CA PRO A 314 4.08 -38.45 3.86
C PRO A 314 2.61 -38.20 3.62
N LEU A 315 2.31 -37.25 2.71
CA LEU A 315 0.95 -37.04 2.25
C LEU A 315 0.46 -38.28 1.47
N THR A 316 -0.78 -38.64 1.69
CA THR A 316 -1.47 -39.71 0.95
C THR A 316 -2.52 -39.09 0.02
N ASP A 317 -3.04 -39.89 -0.92
CA ASP A 317 -4.07 -39.43 -1.86
C ASP A 317 -5.36 -38.98 -1.14
N ASN A 318 -5.62 -39.50 0.05
CA ASN A 318 -6.76 -39.16 0.87
C ASN A 318 -6.29 -38.72 2.27
N ILE A 319 -6.87 -37.63 2.77
CA ILE A 319 -6.56 -37.10 4.10
C ILE A 319 -7.84 -37.10 4.93
N LEU A 320 -7.81 -37.81 6.06
CA LEU A 320 -8.90 -37.77 7.04
C LEU A 320 -8.62 -36.65 8.04
N LEU A 321 -9.50 -35.65 8.08
CA LEU A 321 -9.41 -34.53 9.00
C LEU A 321 -10.48 -34.63 10.08
N LYS A 322 -10.10 -34.37 11.33
CA LYS A 322 -11.04 -34.15 12.42
C LYS A 322 -11.24 -32.66 12.61
N VAL A 323 -12.50 -32.19 12.52
CA VAL A 323 -12.83 -30.82 12.92
C VAL A 323 -12.65 -30.69 14.42
N VAL A 324 -11.77 -29.79 14.84
CA VAL A 324 -11.41 -29.55 16.26
C VAL A 324 -11.86 -28.20 16.77
N SER A 325 -12.21 -27.29 15.88
CA SER A 325 -12.74 -25.95 16.18
C SER A 325 -13.63 -25.47 15.04
N GLU A 326 -14.66 -24.74 15.37
CA GLU A 326 -15.53 -24.05 14.43
C GLU A 326 -15.65 -22.60 14.90
N ILE A 327 -15.38 -21.64 14.00
CA ILE A 327 -15.41 -20.21 14.29
C ILE A 327 -16.67 -19.64 13.65
N HIS A 328 -17.53 -19.03 14.48
CA HIS A 328 -18.79 -18.44 14.04
C HIS A 328 -18.75 -16.91 13.90
N ASP A 329 -17.61 -16.29 14.15
CA ASP A 329 -17.44 -14.87 13.97
C ASP A 329 -17.60 -14.49 12.49
N PRO A 330 -18.27 -13.37 12.19
CA PRO A 330 -18.53 -12.95 10.81
C PRO A 330 -17.26 -12.65 10.02
N VAL A 331 -16.17 -12.32 10.71
CA VAL A 331 -14.86 -12.05 10.12
C VAL A 331 -13.78 -12.65 10.99
N THR A 332 -12.97 -13.53 10.41
CA THR A 332 -11.73 -14.03 11.03
C THR A 332 -10.56 -13.62 10.15
N THR A 333 -9.63 -12.88 10.70
CA THR A 333 -8.45 -12.39 10.00
C THR A 333 -7.20 -13.15 10.42
N THR A 334 -6.14 -13.03 9.64
CA THR A 334 -4.82 -13.57 10.02
C THR A 334 -4.30 -12.97 11.33
N ASP A 335 -4.75 -11.77 11.71
CA ASP A 335 -4.35 -11.12 12.94
C ASP A 335 -4.93 -11.79 14.19
N GLU A 336 -6.04 -12.50 14.05
CA GLU A 336 -6.63 -13.30 15.12
C GLU A 336 -5.99 -14.68 15.24
N LEU A 337 -5.56 -15.25 14.10
CA LEU A 337 -4.92 -16.57 14.04
C LEU A 337 -3.41 -16.50 14.31
N ILE A 338 -2.77 -15.43 13.89
CA ILE A 338 -1.35 -15.16 14.08
C ILE A 338 -1.24 -13.86 14.87
N PRO A 339 -0.55 -13.81 16.00
CA PRO A 339 -0.44 -12.60 16.80
C PRO A 339 0.43 -11.54 16.12
N SER A 340 0.09 -11.13 14.91
CA SER A 340 0.86 -10.20 14.10
C SER A 340 0.83 -8.78 14.66
N GLY A 341 -0.29 -8.37 15.27
CA GLY A 341 -0.36 -7.14 16.05
C GLY A 341 0.49 -7.17 17.32
N GLU A 342 0.70 -8.36 17.87
CA GLU A 342 1.50 -8.63 19.06
C GLU A 342 2.97 -8.96 18.73
N THR A 343 3.31 -9.32 17.50
CA THR A 343 4.69 -9.73 17.13
C THR A 343 5.71 -8.66 17.41
N SER A 344 5.33 -7.39 17.36
CA SER A 344 6.23 -6.30 17.78
C SER A 344 6.49 -6.29 19.27
N SER A 345 5.57 -6.80 20.11
CA SER A 345 5.75 -6.91 21.56
C SER A 345 6.58 -8.13 21.97
N PHE A 346 6.66 -9.15 21.13
CA PHE A 346 7.48 -10.34 21.36
C PHE A 346 8.91 -10.22 20.79
N ARG A 347 9.21 -9.17 20.06
CA ARG A 347 10.53 -8.90 19.49
C ARG A 347 11.37 -7.95 20.34
N SER A 348 11.12 -7.86 21.61
CA SER A 348 11.94 -7.11 22.55
C SER A 348 13.16 -7.93 22.98
#